data_993022e7136de6a7d78ef089053f6150
#
_entry.id   993022e7136de6a7d78ef089053f6150
#
_cell.length_a   1.000
_cell.length_b   1.000
_cell.length_c   1.000
_cell.angle_alpha   90.00
_cell.angle_beta   90.00
_cell.angle_gamma   90.00
#
_symmetry.space_group_name_H-M   'P 1'
#
loop_
_entity.id
_entity.type
_entity.pdbx_description
1 polymer ?
#
loop_
_entity_poly.entity_id
_entity_poly.type
_entity_poly.pdbx_seq_one_letter_code
_entity_poly.pdbx_strand_id
1 'polypeptide(L)'
;MGCGLNLLIYLQSISNIPPKKKLKKLKSKIMKIKIQFVLMAALALSVSFLSCKKDKTGTDTNTDLVTHSDDQSTVANGTDEIADAMNVTIDNYTAFNGIVGSTDGITGIPCNATAVLDSAGGLRRITITFSGPNCANTRTRTGVIQLTMPLTQHWKDAGAVVTANVQNLRITRISDGKSIVVNGTILATNVSGGRLRDLSSLGTIVHTITSTGVTVTFDNSTQRTWQIAKKRTFTYNNGVVITTIGTHTEGTVTGVSEWGTNRFGNDFVTAITQPMVIREDCNWRLVSGQVTHSRLLANVVVTFGLDSAGNPVTCPSGTFYMKIVWTNVNNVVRTYIIPY
;
A
#
# COMPACT_ATOMS: atom_id res chain seq x y z
N MET A 1 -7.36 -12.35 -6.03
CA MET A 1 -7.04 -12.52 -4.60
C MET A 1 -5.84 -11.64 -4.32
N GLY A 2 -6.05 -10.41 -3.90
CA GLY A 2 -5.00 -9.44 -3.62
C GLY A 2 -4.88 -9.29 -2.11
N CYS A 3 -3.78 -9.73 -1.52
CA CYS A 3 -3.41 -9.38 -0.16
C CYS A 3 -2.61 -8.08 -0.18
N GLY A 4 -3.28 -6.97 0.14
CA GLY A 4 -2.61 -5.72 0.48
C GLY A 4 -1.93 -5.85 1.85
N LEU A 5 -0.75 -5.26 1.95
CA LEU A 5 0.07 -5.23 3.17
C LEU A 5 -0.65 -4.45 4.27
N ASN A 6 -1.19 -5.13 5.28
CA ASN A 6 -1.83 -4.51 6.44
C ASN A 6 -0.86 -4.41 7.62
N LEU A 7 -0.50 -3.19 7.98
CA LEU A 7 0.14 -2.90 9.26
C LEU A 7 -0.97 -2.68 10.31
N LEU A 8 -1.39 -3.72 11.02
CA LEU A 8 -2.37 -3.65 12.11
C LEU A 8 -1.68 -3.86 13.45
N ILE A 9 -1.67 -2.81 14.27
CA ILE A 9 -1.37 -2.91 15.70
C ILE A 9 -2.63 -3.40 16.41
N TYR A 10 -2.61 -4.62 16.92
CA TYR A 10 -3.71 -5.24 17.68
C TYR A 10 -3.46 -5.07 19.17
N LEU A 11 -4.30 -4.29 19.84
CA LEU A 11 -4.46 -4.34 21.29
C LEU A 11 -5.70 -5.19 21.61
N GLN A 12 -5.50 -6.43 22.01
CA GLN A 12 -6.55 -7.33 22.48
C GLN A 12 -6.73 -7.18 23.98
N SER A 13 -7.90 -6.69 24.38
CA SER A 13 -8.39 -6.71 25.76
C SER A 13 -9.02 -8.07 26.05
N ILE A 14 -8.50 -8.79 27.02
CA ILE A 14 -9.07 -10.05 27.52
C ILE A 14 -10.07 -9.73 28.63
N SER A 15 -11.34 -10.03 28.40
CA SER A 15 -12.37 -10.04 29.42
C SER A 15 -12.62 -11.49 29.93
N ASN A 16 -12.18 -11.80 31.11
CA ASN A 16 -12.62 -12.99 31.87
C ASN A 16 -13.50 -12.55 33.02
N ILE A 17 -14.77 -12.96 33.02
CA ILE A 17 -15.75 -12.78 34.11
C ILE A 17 -15.89 -14.08 34.87
N PRO A 18 -15.58 -14.14 36.15
CA PRO A 18 -15.96 -15.26 37.03
C PRO A 18 -17.29 -15.00 37.78
N PRO A 19 -17.99 -16.04 38.27
CA PRO A 19 -19.39 -15.99 38.64
C PRO A 19 -19.67 -15.36 40.02
N LYS A 20 -20.88 -14.78 40.09
CA LYS A 20 -21.43 -14.11 41.26
C LYS A 20 -21.62 -15.03 42.48
N LYS A 21 -20.77 -14.96 43.49
CA LYS A 21 -21.09 -15.20 44.92
C LYS A 21 -19.86 -14.88 45.80
N LYS A 22 -19.82 -13.67 46.39
CA LYS A 22 -19.15 -13.28 47.66
C LYS A 22 -18.93 -11.73 47.65
N LEU A 23 -20.06 -11.03 47.55
CA LEU A 23 -20.06 -9.57 47.57
C LEU A 23 -20.64 -9.05 48.85
N LYS A 24 -19.91 -9.04 49.97
CA LYS A 24 -20.24 -8.17 51.12
C LYS A 24 -19.08 -7.79 52.05
N LYS A 25 -17.89 -8.42 51.94
CA LYS A 25 -16.73 -8.04 52.79
C LYS A 25 -15.60 -7.35 52.09
N LEU A 26 -15.71 -7.11 50.76
CA LEU A 26 -14.65 -6.51 49.95
C LEU A 26 -14.83 -4.99 49.74
N LYS A 27 -16.02 -4.41 50.04
CA LYS A 27 -16.30 -2.98 49.72
C LYS A 27 -15.52 -1.98 50.59
N SER A 28 -15.14 -2.31 51.84
CA SER A 28 -14.43 -1.34 52.72
C SER A 28 -12.91 -1.30 52.46
N LYS A 29 -12.30 -2.42 51.98
CA LYS A 29 -10.87 -2.44 51.67
C LYS A 29 -10.55 -1.83 50.28
N ILE A 30 -11.48 -1.96 49.33
CA ILE A 30 -11.34 -1.41 47.98
C ILE A 30 -11.44 0.12 47.95
N MET A 31 -12.26 0.71 48.87
CA MET A 31 -12.42 2.16 48.96
C MET A 31 -11.16 2.86 49.47
N LYS A 32 -10.42 2.26 50.42
CA LYS A 32 -9.13 2.81 50.93
C LYS A 32 -8.01 2.74 49.89
N ILE A 33 -7.97 1.64 49.10
CA ILE A 33 -6.98 1.48 48.02
C ILE A 33 -7.24 2.47 46.85
N LYS A 34 -8.49 2.76 46.50
CA LYS A 34 -8.81 3.73 45.44
C LYS A 34 -8.43 5.16 45.81
N ILE A 35 -8.50 5.58 47.06
CA ILE A 35 -8.08 6.90 47.51
C ILE A 35 -6.56 7.05 47.47
N GLN A 36 -5.80 6.02 47.81
CA GLN A 36 -4.33 6.07 47.71
C GLN A 36 -3.84 6.09 46.21
N PHE A 37 -4.51 5.37 45.31
CA PHE A 37 -4.18 5.38 43.89
C PHE A 37 -4.56 6.72 43.23
N VAL A 38 -5.65 7.36 43.63
CA VAL A 38 -6.05 8.69 43.14
C VAL A 38 -5.06 9.76 43.61
N LEU A 39 -4.56 9.67 44.84
CA LEU A 39 -3.55 10.59 45.36
C LEU A 39 -2.18 10.39 44.72
N MET A 40 -1.77 9.15 44.39
CA MET A 40 -0.53 8.89 43.63
C MET A 40 -0.66 9.30 42.16
N ALA A 41 -1.82 9.10 41.54
CA ALA A 41 -2.06 9.56 40.16
C ALA A 41 -2.10 11.09 40.07
N ALA A 42 -2.63 11.80 41.06
CA ALA A 42 -2.62 13.27 41.11
C ALA A 42 -1.21 13.83 41.33
N LEU A 43 -0.35 13.14 42.08
CA LEU A 43 1.06 13.55 42.27
C LEU A 43 1.92 13.25 41.01
N ALA A 44 1.61 12.19 40.26
CA ALA A 44 2.28 11.88 39.00
C ALA A 44 1.88 12.84 37.87
N LEU A 45 0.64 13.35 37.87
CA LEU A 45 0.21 14.38 36.91
C LEU A 45 0.81 15.77 37.16
N SER A 46 1.18 16.11 38.42
CA SER A 46 1.77 17.42 38.73
C SER A 46 3.25 17.55 38.36
N VAL A 47 3.95 16.43 38.14
CA VAL A 47 5.37 16.45 37.70
C VAL A 47 5.50 16.50 36.17
N SER A 48 4.45 16.17 35.43
CA SER A 48 4.45 16.17 33.96
C SER A 48 4.24 17.58 33.34
N PHE A 49 3.91 18.62 34.13
CA PHE A 49 3.72 19.96 33.59
C PHE A 49 4.96 20.87 33.69
N LEU A 50 6.10 20.39 34.22
CA LEU A 50 7.31 21.20 34.39
C LEU A 50 8.44 20.88 33.39
N SER A 51 8.20 20.13 32.34
CA SER A 51 9.21 19.85 31.30
C SER A 51 8.67 19.99 29.91
N CYS A 52 8.26 21.19 29.52
CA CYS A 52 8.22 21.60 28.11
C CYS A 52 8.59 23.07 27.99
N LYS A 53 9.90 23.38 28.09
CA LYS A 53 10.42 24.51 27.36
C LYS A 53 10.33 24.15 25.88
N LYS A 54 9.34 24.71 25.20
CA LYS A 54 9.19 24.67 23.76
C LYS A 54 10.26 25.58 23.17
N ASP A 55 11.44 25.04 22.89
CA ASP A 55 12.39 25.68 22.01
C ASP A 55 11.75 25.77 20.62
N LYS A 56 11.33 27.01 20.30
CA LYS A 56 10.77 27.35 18.97
C LYS A 56 11.91 27.54 17.97
N THR A 57 12.63 26.47 17.64
CA THR A 57 13.51 26.42 16.46
C THR A 57 13.92 24.95 16.20
N GLY A 58 12.96 24.13 15.87
CA GLY A 58 13.17 22.79 15.35
C GLY A 58 11.83 22.30 14.88
N THR A 59 11.60 22.32 13.57
CA THR A 59 10.50 21.59 12.97
C THR A 59 10.57 20.17 13.49
N ASP A 60 9.48 19.66 14.05
CA ASP A 60 9.43 18.32 14.66
C ASP A 60 9.53 17.26 13.56
N THR A 61 10.77 17.09 13.06
CA THR A 61 11.11 16.25 11.88
C THR A 61 10.71 14.79 12.09
N ASN A 62 10.46 14.38 13.33
CA ASN A 62 10.12 13.00 13.67
C ASN A 62 8.64 12.70 13.38
N THR A 63 7.74 13.61 13.75
CA THR A 63 6.29 13.48 13.47
C THR A 63 6.02 13.54 11.97
N ASP A 64 6.69 14.42 11.25
CA ASP A 64 6.56 14.55 9.80
C ASP A 64 7.03 13.29 9.05
N LEU A 65 8.08 12.63 9.53
CA LEU A 65 8.59 11.40 8.92
C LEU A 65 7.65 10.22 9.11
N VAL A 66 7.10 10.06 10.32
CA VAL A 66 6.10 9.01 10.59
C VAL A 66 4.86 9.21 9.73
N THR A 67 4.37 10.46 9.65
CA THR A 67 3.22 10.80 8.81
C THR A 67 3.51 10.56 7.33
N HIS A 68 4.69 10.96 6.85
CA HIS A 68 5.07 10.72 5.46
C HIS A 68 5.21 9.22 5.14
N SER A 69 5.76 8.41 6.04
CA SER A 69 5.87 6.96 5.85
C SER A 69 4.49 6.30 5.79
N ASP A 70 3.54 6.73 6.63
CA ASP A 70 2.17 6.25 6.60
C ASP A 70 1.46 6.66 5.29
N ASP A 71 1.63 7.91 4.86
CA ASP A 71 1.11 8.41 3.59
C ASP A 71 1.64 7.60 2.42
N GLN A 72 2.94 7.36 2.38
CA GLN A 72 3.58 6.62 1.30
C GLN A 72 3.10 5.17 1.26
N SER A 73 3.00 4.51 2.40
CA SER A 73 2.40 3.18 2.49
C SER A 73 0.95 3.18 1.98
N THR A 74 0.18 4.21 2.31
CA THR A 74 -1.22 4.32 1.89
C THR A 74 -1.34 4.55 0.39
N VAL A 75 -0.50 5.42 -0.18
CA VAL A 75 -0.49 5.70 -1.63
C VAL A 75 0.05 4.52 -2.42
N ALA A 76 1.17 3.91 -1.98
CA ALA A 76 1.75 2.73 -2.63
C ALA A 76 0.74 1.57 -2.71
N ASN A 77 0.07 1.28 -1.60
CA ASN A 77 -1.00 0.27 -1.57
C ASN A 77 -2.19 0.65 -2.46
N GLY A 78 -2.58 1.93 -2.50
CA GLY A 78 -3.66 2.41 -3.36
C GLY A 78 -3.31 2.28 -4.85
N THR A 79 -2.10 2.60 -5.24
CA THR A 79 -1.63 2.45 -6.63
C THR A 79 -1.46 0.98 -7.03
N ASP A 80 -1.06 0.13 -6.10
CA ASP A 80 -1.01 -1.32 -6.33
C ASP A 80 -2.42 -1.90 -6.48
N GLU A 81 -3.42 -1.46 -5.69
CA GLU A 81 -4.83 -1.83 -5.88
C GLU A 81 -5.37 -1.40 -7.26
N ILE A 82 -4.97 -0.23 -7.77
CA ILE A 82 -5.32 0.22 -9.13
C ILE A 82 -4.72 -0.74 -10.17
N ALA A 83 -3.43 -1.05 -10.04
CA ALA A 83 -2.74 -1.95 -10.97
C ALA A 83 -3.32 -3.37 -10.94
N ASP A 84 -3.68 -3.88 -9.77
CA ASP A 84 -4.32 -5.19 -9.62
C ASP A 84 -5.73 -5.20 -10.21
N ALA A 85 -6.52 -4.15 -9.98
CA ALA A 85 -7.84 -4.00 -10.59
C ALA A 85 -7.75 -3.96 -12.12
N MET A 86 -6.75 -3.28 -12.67
CA MET A 86 -6.47 -3.27 -14.11
C MET A 86 -6.15 -4.67 -14.62
N ASN A 87 -5.19 -5.37 -14.02
CA ASN A 87 -4.74 -6.68 -14.46
C ASN A 87 -5.88 -7.71 -14.41
N VAL A 88 -6.59 -7.80 -13.29
CA VAL A 88 -7.70 -8.75 -13.11
C VAL A 88 -8.82 -8.47 -14.11
N THR A 89 -9.18 -7.21 -14.31
CA THR A 89 -10.25 -6.84 -15.24
C THR A 89 -9.86 -7.11 -16.68
N ILE A 90 -8.64 -6.74 -17.09
CA ILE A 90 -8.18 -6.88 -18.47
C ILE A 90 -7.97 -8.35 -18.84
N ASP A 91 -7.35 -9.16 -17.96
CA ASP A 91 -7.10 -10.58 -18.22
C ASP A 91 -8.39 -11.38 -18.37
N ASN A 92 -9.41 -11.02 -17.62
CA ASN A 92 -10.71 -11.70 -17.66
C ASN A 92 -11.63 -11.18 -18.78
N TYR A 93 -11.27 -10.06 -19.42
CA TYR A 93 -12.13 -9.48 -20.44
C TYR A 93 -11.74 -9.96 -21.84
N THR A 94 -12.60 -10.79 -22.43
CA THR A 94 -12.34 -11.43 -23.74
C THR A 94 -12.09 -10.44 -24.87
N ALA A 95 -12.82 -9.30 -24.88
CA ALA A 95 -12.65 -8.27 -25.92
C ALA A 95 -11.28 -7.60 -25.86
N PHE A 96 -10.66 -7.43 -24.69
CA PHE A 96 -9.30 -6.90 -24.56
C PHE A 96 -8.24 -7.91 -25.01
N ASN A 97 -8.59 -9.18 -25.12
CA ASN A 97 -7.70 -10.28 -25.52
C ASN A 97 -7.98 -10.81 -26.95
N GLY A 98 -8.83 -10.15 -27.71
CA GLY A 98 -9.11 -10.51 -29.12
C GLY A 98 -9.99 -11.75 -29.31
N ILE A 99 -10.75 -12.16 -28.30
CA ILE A 99 -11.73 -13.24 -28.42
C ILE A 99 -13.06 -12.60 -28.80
N VAL A 100 -13.51 -12.87 -30.02
CA VAL A 100 -14.77 -12.36 -30.56
C VAL A 100 -15.91 -13.34 -30.24
N GLY A 101 -17.04 -12.83 -29.74
CA GLY A 101 -18.29 -13.62 -29.63
C GLY A 101 -18.61 -14.19 -28.25
N SER A 102 -17.86 -13.86 -27.20
CA SER A 102 -18.23 -14.17 -25.82
C SER A 102 -19.17 -13.10 -25.28
N THR A 103 -20.40 -13.47 -24.96
CA THR A 103 -21.37 -12.65 -24.20
C THR A 103 -21.18 -12.81 -22.71
N ASP A 104 -20.06 -13.43 -22.29
CA ASP A 104 -19.80 -13.72 -20.90
C ASP A 104 -19.64 -12.39 -20.14
N GLY A 105 -20.40 -12.26 -19.09
CA GLY A 105 -20.33 -11.13 -18.18
C GLY A 105 -18.91 -10.94 -17.65
N ILE A 106 -18.56 -9.73 -17.25
CA ILE A 106 -17.25 -9.40 -16.70
C ILE A 106 -17.05 -10.27 -15.45
N THR A 107 -16.20 -11.30 -15.53
CA THR A 107 -15.77 -12.11 -14.39
C THR A 107 -14.47 -11.52 -13.84
N GLY A 108 -14.26 -11.60 -12.52
CA GLY A 108 -13.04 -11.09 -11.90
C GLY A 108 -13.03 -9.58 -11.63
N ILE A 109 -14.20 -8.96 -11.48
CA ILE A 109 -14.30 -7.56 -11.04
C ILE A 109 -13.85 -7.48 -9.57
N PRO A 110 -13.15 -6.41 -9.16
CA PRO A 110 -12.83 -6.17 -7.75
C PRO A 110 -14.09 -6.16 -6.87
N CYS A 111 -13.97 -6.63 -5.62
CA CYS A 111 -15.10 -6.64 -4.68
C CYS A 111 -15.74 -5.25 -4.56
N ASN A 112 -17.08 -5.20 -4.50
CA ASN A 112 -17.85 -3.97 -4.40
C ASN A 112 -17.53 -2.94 -5.51
N ALA A 113 -17.31 -3.45 -6.70
CA ALA A 113 -17.21 -2.65 -7.92
C ALA A 113 -18.21 -3.16 -8.96
N THR A 114 -18.59 -2.28 -9.86
CA THR A 114 -19.29 -2.61 -11.11
C THR A 114 -18.40 -2.26 -12.28
N ALA A 115 -18.54 -2.98 -13.39
CA ALA A 115 -17.80 -2.65 -14.60
C ALA A 115 -18.73 -2.62 -15.79
N VAL A 116 -18.55 -1.61 -16.64
CA VAL A 116 -19.31 -1.43 -17.89
C VAL A 116 -18.32 -1.36 -19.04
N LEU A 117 -18.58 -2.17 -20.08
CA LEU A 117 -17.82 -2.11 -21.32
C LEU A 117 -18.57 -1.26 -22.35
N ASP A 118 -17.79 -0.43 -23.02
CA ASP A 118 -18.24 0.20 -24.25
C ASP A 118 -17.07 0.35 -25.25
N SER A 119 -17.35 0.93 -26.41
CA SER A 119 -16.35 1.32 -27.38
C SER A 119 -16.74 2.67 -27.99
N ALA A 120 -15.81 3.60 -28.01
CA ALA A 120 -16.00 4.91 -28.63
C ALA A 120 -14.66 5.47 -29.12
N GLY A 121 -14.69 6.21 -30.23
CA GLY A 121 -13.51 6.91 -30.75
C GLY A 121 -12.33 5.98 -31.10
N GLY A 122 -12.59 4.75 -31.55
CA GLY A 122 -11.52 3.79 -31.86
C GLY A 122 -10.90 3.11 -30.67
N LEU A 123 -11.47 3.27 -29.46
CA LEU A 123 -10.98 2.70 -28.20
C LEU A 123 -11.98 1.67 -27.67
N ARG A 124 -11.49 0.55 -27.11
CA ARG A 124 -12.23 -0.27 -26.14
C ARG A 124 -12.12 0.42 -24.80
N ARG A 125 -13.20 0.43 -24.04
CA ARG A 125 -13.25 1.10 -22.76
C ARG A 125 -13.98 0.24 -21.73
N ILE A 126 -13.37 0.10 -20.53
CA ILE A 126 -14.02 -0.49 -19.36
C ILE A 126 -14.06 0.59 -18.29
N THR A 127 -15.25 0.90 -17.80
CA THR A 127 -15.45 1.82 -16.69
C THR A 127 -15.74 1.01 -15.43
N ILE A 128 -14.82 1.03 -14.47
CA ILE A 128 -14.94 0.37 -13.16
C ILE A 128 -15.38 1.41 -12.14
N THR A 129 -16.52 1.20 -11.51
CA THR A 129 -17.05 2.07 -10.45
C THR A 129 -16.99 1.34 -9.12
N PHE A 130 -16.28 1.91 -8.14
CA PHE A 130 -16.13 1.37 -6.79
C PHE A 130 -17.17 1.97 -5.84
N SER A 131 -17.75 1.14 -4.96
CA SER A 131 -18.83 1.57 -4.04
C SER A 131 -18.81 0.84 -2.70
N GLY A 132 -17.64 0.45 -2.17
CA GLY A 132 -17.59 -0.26 -0.89
C GLY A 132 -16.23 -0.85 -0.53
N PRO A 133 -16.20 -1.77 0.45
CA PRO A 133 -14.97 -2.35 0.94
C PRO A 133 -14.25 -3.22 -0.11
N ASN A 134 -12.94 -3.34 0.02
CA ASN A 134 -12.15 -4.32 -0.73
C ASN A 134 -12.44 -5.74 -0.22
N CYS A 135 -11.96 -6.78 -0.95
CA CYS A 135 -12.24 -8.18 -0.61
C CYS A 135 -11.73 -8.57 0.79
N ALA A 136 -10.64 -7.94 1.26
CA ALA A 136 -10.07 -8.18 2.57
C ALA A 136 -10.76 -7.38 3.70
N ASN A 137 -11.75 -6.53 3.37
CA ASN A 137 -12.45 -5.65 4.32
C ASN A 137 -11.50 -4.76 5.16
N THR A 138 -10.42 -4.30 4.53
CA THR A 138 -9.40 -3.45 5.18
C THR A 138 -9.50 -2.01 4.77
N ARG A 139 -10.13 -1.75 3.61
CA ARG A 139 -10.32 -0.42 3.02
C ARG A 139 -11.67 -0.33 2.35
N THR A 140 -12.27 0.85 2.37
CA THR A 140 -13.40 1.20 1.51
C THR A 140 -12.90 2.01 0.31
N ARG A 141 -13.56 1.84 -0.84
CA ARG A 141 -13.23 2.52 -2.09
C ARG A 141 -14.49 3.13 -2.70
N THR A 142 -14.35 4.36 -3.20
CA THR A 142 -15.38 5.02 -4.01
C THR A 142 -14.69 5.80 -5.12
N GLY A 143 -15.32 5.91 -6.28
CA GLY A 143 -14.77 6.60 -7.44
C GLY A 143 -14.69 5.69 -8.66
N VAL A 144 -14.01 6.14 -9.69
CA VAL A 144 -14.01 5.50 -11.01
C VAL A 144 -12.60 5.29 -11.53
N ILE A 145 -12.37 4.15 -12.16
CA ILE A 145 -11.21 3.89 -13.03
C ILE A 145 -11.74 3.59 -14.42
N GLN A 146 -11.36 4.39 -15.40
CA GLN A 146 -11.67 4.13 -16.80
C GLN A 146 -10.44 3.58 -17.51
N LEU A 147 -10.51 2.32 -17.93
CA LEU A 147 -9.48 1.64 -18.71
C LEU A 147 -9.77 1.82 -20.20
N THR A 148 -8.77 2.22 -20.97
CA THR A 148 -8.89 2.37 -22.43
C THR A 148 -7.73 1.70 -23.14
N MET A 149 -8.02 1.10 -24.31
CA MET A 149 -7.03 0.51 -25.21
C MET A 149 -7.52 0.66 -26.67
N PRO A 150 -6.62 0.92 -27.64
CA PRO A 150 -7.00 0.97 -29.06
C PRO A 150 -7.68 -0.32 -29.54
N LEU A 151 -8.66 -0.20 -30.42
CA LEU A 151 -9.36 -1.37 -31.00
C LEU A 151 -8.42 -2.30 -31.77
N THR A 152 -7.31 -1.77 -32.29
CA THR A 152 -6.30 -2.50 -33.06
C THR A 152 -5.31 -3.28 -32.19
N GLN A 153 -5.32 -3.09 -30.87
CA GLN A 153 -4.42 -3.77 -29.94
C GLN A 153 -5.18 -4.79 -29.11
N HIS A 154 -4.50 -5.84 -28.63
CA HIS A 154 -4.98 -6.77 -27.64
C HIS A 154 -3.98 -6.86 -26.49
N TRP A 155 -4.48 -6.99 -25.27
CA TRP A 155 -3.62 -7.03 -24.11
C TRP A 155 -2.55 -8.14 -24.14
N LYS A 156 -2.88 -9.26 -24.77
CA LYS A 156 -1.93 -10.38 -24.96
C LYS A 156 -0.77 -10.07 -25.89
N ASP A 157 -0.84 -8.98 -26.67
CA ASP A 157 0.19 -8.63 -27.64
C ASP A 157 1.35 -7.88 -26.95
N ALA A 158 2.57 -8.19 -27.36
CA ALA A 158 3.75 -7.49 -26.85
C ALA A 158 3.68 -5.99 -27.21
N GLY A 159 3.96 -5.14 -26.21
CA GLY A 159 3.87 -3.69 -26.35
C GLY A 159 2.44 -3.13 -26.24
N ALA A 160 1.43 -3.94 -25.98
CA ALA A 160 0.08 -3.43 -25.75
C ALA A 160 0.03 -2.50 -24.55
N VAL A 161 -0.67 -1.36 -24.71
CA VAL A 161 -0.80 -0.32 -23.68
C VAL A 161 -2.24 -0.14 -23.29
N VAL A 162 -2.50 -0.19 -21.99
CA VAL A 162 -3.76 0.22 -21.39
C VAL A 162 -3.55 1.50 -20.60
N THR A 163 -4.41 2.47 -20.85
CA THR A 163 -4.47 3.72 -20.11
C THR A 163 -5.58 3.64 -19.08
N ALA A 164 -5.24 3.83 -17.81
CA ALA A 164 -6.19 3.97 -16.71
C ALA A 164 -6.32 5.45 -16.34
N ASN A 165 -7.49 6.02 -16.60
CA ASN A 165 -7.85 7.34 -16.09
C ASN A 165 -8.56 7.17 -14.76
N VAL A 166 -7.90 7.57 -13.69
CA VAL A 166 -8.38 7.48 -12.30
C VAL A 166 -9.12 8.78 -11.96
N GLN A 167 -10.38 8.65 -11.55
CA GLN A 167 -11.26 9.80 -11.30
C GLN A 167 -11.85 9.72 -9.90
N ASN A 168 -11.40 10.64 -9.03
CA ASN A 168 -11.85 10.77 -7.65
C ASN A 168 -11.86 9.45 -6.88
N LEU A 169 -10.87 8.60 -7.12
CA LEU A 169 -10.75 7.34 -6.41
C LEU A 169 -10.35 7.59 -4.97
N ARG A 170 -11.34 7.61 -4.09
CA ARG A 170 -11.13 7.69 -2.64
C ARG A 170 -10.89 6.30 -2.09
N ILE A 171 -9.80 6.16 -1.34
CA ILE A 171 -9.44 4.95 -0.61
C ILE A 171 -9.34 5.32 0.86
N THR A 172 -10.18 4.71 1.70
CA THR A 172 -10.23 4.96 3.14
C THR A 172 -9.84 3.69 3.89
N ARG A 173 -8.84 3.77 4.74
CA ARG A 173 -8.41 2.68 5.62
C ARG A 173 -9.42 2.53 6.76
N ILE A 174 -9.98 1.32 6.94
CA ILE A 174 -11.07 1.08 7.90
C ILE A 174 -10.58 1.19 9.34
N SER A 175 -9.32 0.82 9.62
CA SER A 175 -8.79 0.76 10.99
C SER A 175 -8.70 2.13 11.68
N ASP A 176 -8.50 3.22 10.95
CA ASP A 176 -8.29 4.56 11.51
C ASP A 176 -9.00 5.69 10.74
N GLY A 177 -9.73 5.35 9.67
CA GLY A 177 -10.49 6.31 8.86
C GLY A 177 -9.66 7.23 7.96
N LYS A 178 -8.33 7.11 7.94
CA LYS A 178 -7.49 7.91 7.05
C LYS A 178 -7.78 7.62 5.59
N SER A 179 -7.83 8.66 4.79
CA SER A 179 -8.18 8.54 3.38
C SER A 179 -7.25 9.33 2.47
N ILE A 180 -7.13 8.83 1.23
CA ILE A 180 -6.55 9.55 0.11
C ILE A 180 -7.57 9.59 -1.03
N VAL A 181 -7.47 10.62 -1.88
CA VAL A 181 -8.18 10.67 -3.17
C VAL A 181 -7.13 10.74 -4.27
N VAL A 182 -7.17 9.77 -5.18
CA VAL A 182 -6.25 9.67 -6.31
C VAL A 182 -6.95 10.13 -7.58
N ASN A 183 -6.29 11.01 -8.35
CA ASN A 183 -6.69 11.42 -9.69
C ASN A 183 -5.48 11.37 -10.62
N GLY A 184 -5.72 11.15 -11.91
CA GLY A 184 -4.68 11.19 -12.93
C GLY A 184 -4.64 9.96 -13.82
N THR A 185 -3.57 9.85 -14.60
CA THR A 185 -3.43 8.79 -15.60
C THR A 185 -2.30 7.85 -15.24
N ILE A 186 -2.62 6.55 -15.28
CA ILE A 186 -1.65 5.46 -15.13
C ILE A 186 -1.63 4.67 -16.43
N LEU A 187 -0.44 4.38 -16.93
CA LEU A 187 -0.20 3.57 -18.11
C LEU A 187 0.35 2.22 -17.70
N ALA A 188 -0.29 1.15 -18.14
CA ALA A 188 0.27 -0.19 -18.04
C ALA A 188 0.63 -0.70 -19.43
N THR A 189 1.86 -1.17 -19.60
CA THR A 189 2.33 -1.77 -20.85
C THR A 189 2.65 -3.23 -20.63
N ASN A 190 2.07 -4.11 -21.42
CA ASN A 190 2.46 -5.52 -21.49
C ASN A 190 3.68 -5.65 -22.41
N VAL A 191 4.88 -5.56 -21.84
CA VAL A 191 6.13 -5.48 -22.60
C VAL A 191 6.41 -6.77 -23.37
N SER A 192 6.20 -7.92 -22.73
CA SER A 192 6.50 -9.24 -23.33
C SER A 192 5.33 -9.84 -24.11
N GLY A 193 4.12 -9.32 -23.90
CA GLY A 193 2.89 -10.00 -24.32
C GLY A 193 2.53 -11.16 -23.39
N GLY A 194 1.43 -11.85 -23.75
CA GLY A 194 0.85 -12.96 -22.96
C GLY A 194 -0.14 -12.46 -21.90
N ARG A 195 -0.91 -13.39 -21.35
CA ARG A 195 -1.87 -13.14 -20.26
C ARG A 195 -1.38 -13.84 -19.00
N LEU A 196 -1.64 -13.28 -17.83
CA LEU A 196 -1.20 -13.87 -16.57
C LEU A 196 -1.76 -15.28 -16.34
N ARG A 197 -2.96 -15.58 -16.86
CA ARG A 197 -3.52 -16.95 -16.83
C ARG A 197 -2.69 -17.98 -17.61
N ASP A 198 -1.93 -17.54 -18.60
CA ASP A 198 -1.10 -18.38 -19.45
C ASP A 198 0.36 -18.45 -18.97
N LEU A 199 0.66 -17.83 -17.81
CA LEU A 199 2.02 -17.65 -17.27
C LEU A 199 2.76 -18.96 -17.07
N SER A 200 2.07 -20.04 -16.65
CA SER A 200 2.68 -21.36 -16.45
C SER A 200 3.25 -21.95 -17.73
N SER A 201 2.67 -21.62 -18.89
CA SER A 201 3.16 -22.06 -20.21
C SER A 201 4.15 -21.07 -20.83
N LEU A 202 4.02 -19.77 -20.54
CA LEU A 202 4.88 -18.73 -21.08
C LEU A 202 6.19 -18.57 -20.28
N GLY A 203 6.18 -18.99 -19.02
CA GLY A 203 7.31 -18.90 -18.09
C GLY A 203 7.55 -17.49 -17.53
N THR A 204 7.44 -16.46 -18.36
CA THR A 204 7.70 -15.07 -17.93
C THR A 204 6.80 -14.08 -18.67
N ILE A 205 6.24 -13.13 -17.92
CA ILE A 205 5.52 -11.96 -18.45
C ILE A 205 6.07 -10.71 -17.78
N VAL A 206 6.23 -9.64 -18.55
CA VAL A 206 6.78 -8.36 -18.07
C VAL A 206 5.79 -7.23 -18.34
N HIS A 207 5.42 -6.51 -17.28
CA HIS A 207 4.61 -5.30 -17.36
C HIS A 207 5.41 -4.10 -16.85
N THR A 208 5.21 -2.92 -17.47
CA THR A 208 5.62 -1.65 -16.89
C THR A 208 4.41 -0.83 -16.49
N ILE A 209 4.54 -0.07 -15.41
CA ILE A 209 3.51 0.82 -14.87
C ILE A 209 4.15 2.18 -14.71
N THR A 210 3.61 3.18 -15.41
CA THR A 210 4.05 4.56 -15.31
C THR A 210 2.86 5.49 -15.09
N SER A 211 3.10 6.67 -14.54
CA SER A 211 2.04 7.65 -14.34
C SER A 211 2.30 8.95 -15.06
N THR A 212 1.24 9.69 -15.35
CA THR A 212 1.30 11.05 -15.88
C THR A 212 0.25 11.90 -15.18
N GLY A 213 0.69 12.96 -14.48
CA GLY A 213 -0.19 13.90 -13.82
C GLY A 213 -1.01 13.31 -12.68
N VAL A 214 -0.49 12.26 -11.99
CA VAL A 214 -1.16 11.73 -10.81
C VAL A 214 -1.06 12.73 -9.67
N THR A 215 -2.20 12.98 -9.04
CA THR A 215 -2.33 13.79 -7.84
C THR A 215 -2.97 12.98 -6.73
N VAL A 216 -2.52 13.23 -5.50
CA VAL A 216 -3.06 12.65 -4.29
C VAL A 216 -3.56 13.77 -3.39
N THR A 217 -4.83 13.70 -3.00
CA THR A 217 -5.40 14.58 -1.97
C THR A 217 -5.47 13.80 -0.67
N PHE A 218 -4.82 14.27 0.37
CA PHE A 218 -4.78 13.65 1.70
C PHE A 218 -6.01 14.04 2.55
N ASP A 219 -6.17 13.39 3.69
CA ASP A 219 -7.24 13.62 4.66
C ASP A 219 -7.29 15.05 5.22
N ASN A 220 -6.16 15.76 5.23
CA ASN A 220 -6.08 17.19 5.58
C ASN A 220 -6.39 18.13 4.41
N SER A 221 -6.92 17.61 3.30
CA SER A 221 -7.27 18.34 2.07
C SER A 221 -6.08 18.92 1.30
N THR A 222 -4.85 18.63 1.67
CA THR A 222 -3.69 19.02 0.84
C THR A 222 -3.59 18.12 -0.38
N GLN A 223 -3.40 18.70 -1.55
CA GLN A 223 -3.19 17.99 -2.81
C GLN A 223 -1.73 18.10 -3.24
N ARG A 224 -1.15 16.98 -3.68
CA ARG A 224 0.25 16.87 -4.10
C ARG A 224 0.39 16.02 -5.36
N THR A 225 1.50 16.19 -6.05
CA THR A 225 1.88 15.35 -7.18
C THR A 225 2.53 14.06 -6.70
N TRP A 226 2.22 12.94 -7.36
CA TRP A 226 2.78 11.64 -7.07
C TRP A 226 3.00 10.88 -8.37
N GLN A 227 4.24 10.57 -8.67
CA GLN A 227 4.61 9.89 -9.90
C GLN A 227 5.05 8.45 -9.61
N ILE A 228 4.85 7.57 -10.59
CA ILE A 228 5.10 6.14 -10.47
C ILE A 228 5.85 5.67 -11.71
N ALA A 229 6.89 4.84 -11.51
CA ALA A 229 7.57 4.14 -12.59
C ALA A 229 8.09 2.79 -12.07
N LYS A 230 7.38 1.72 -12.40
CA LYS A 230 7.67 0.37 -11.92
C LYS A 230 7.71 -0.61 -13.09
N LYS A 231 8.58 -1.62 -13.00
CA LYS A 231 8.55 -2.82 -13.85
C LYS A 231 8.22 -4.02 -12.97
N ARG A 232 7.19 -4.78 -13.36
CA ARG A 232 6.81 -6.05 -12.74
C ARG A 232 7.16 -7.20 -13.68
N THR A 233 7.90 -8.16 -13.18
CA THR A 233 8.20 -9.42 -13.87
C THR A 233 7.45 -10.53 -13.15
N PHE A 234 6.58 -11.19 -13.86
CA PHE A 234 5.84 -12.36 -13.39
C PHE A 234 6.54 -13.60 -13.91
N THR A 235 6.86 -14.53 -13.02
CA THR A 235 7.44 -15.84 -13.36
C THR A 235 6.64 -16.94 -12.68
N TYR A 236 6.72 -18.15 -13.21
CA TYR A 236 6.05 -19.32 -12.63
C TYR A 236 7.09 -20.30 -12.12
N ASN A 237 7.08 -20.57 -10.83
CA ASN A 237 7.93 -21.56 -10.17
C ASN A 237 7.14 -22.19 -9.01
N ASN A 238 6.42 -23.27 -9.28
CA ASN A 238 5.46 -23.90 -8.34
C ASN A 238 4.41 -22.90 -7.77
N GLY A 239 4.10 -21.88 -8.54
CA GLY A 239 3.26 -20.75 -8.21
C GLY A 239 3.80 -19.47 -8.83
N VAL A 240 2.99 -18.43 -8.80
CA VAL A 240 3.36 -17.12 -9.36
C VAL A 240 4.34 -16.41 -8.44
N VAL A 241 5.41 -15.90 -9.04
CA VAL A 241 6.36 -15.00 -8.39
C VAL A 241 6.32 -13.66 -9.10
N ILE A 242 6.11 -12.57 -8.35
CA ILE A 242 6.08 -11.20 -8.86
C ILE A 242 7.29 -10.47 -8.34
N THR A 243 8.18 -10.05 -9.25
CA THR A 243 9.35 -9.24 -8.94
C THR A 243 9.12 -7.81 -9.42
N THR A 244 9.24 -6.83 -8.53
CA THR A 244 9.04 -5.40 -8.85
C THR A 244 10.32 -4.62 -8.65
N ILE A 245 10.69 -3.78 -9.62
CA ILE A 245 11.78 -2.81 -9.53
C ILE A 245 11.28 -1.43 -9.96
N GLY A 246 11.97 -0.38 -9.50
CA GLY A 246 11.81 0.98 -10.02
C GLY A 246 12.52 1.16 -11.35
N THR A 247 11.99 2.01 -12.22
CA THR A 247 12.54 2.22 -13.59
C THR A 247 12.90 3.66 -13.89
N HIS A 248 12.59 4.59 -12.98
CA HIS A 248 12.95 6.01 -13.14
C HIS A 248 14.30 6.32 -12.49
N THR A 249 14.90 7.42 -12.91
CA THR A 249 16.11 8.00 -12.30
C THR A 249 15.82 9.45 -11.95
N GLU A 250 16.00 9.81 -10.70
CA GLU A 250 15.83 11.17 -10.19
C GLU A 250 17.18 11.70 -9.71
N GLY A 251 17.76 12.64 -10.45
CA GLY A 251 19.13 13.10 -10.22
C GLY A 251 20.14 11.95 -10.32
N THR A 252 20.79 11.61 -9.21
CA THR A 252 21.76 10.50 -9.11
C THR A 252 21.13 9.21 -8.58
N VAL A 253 19.86 9.24 -8.18
CA VAL A 253 19.16 8.09 -7.60
C VAL A 253 18.55 7.26 -8.72
N THR A 254 18.99 6.02 -8.87
CA THR A 254 18.45 5.04 -9.82
C THR A 254 17.47 4.08 -9.14
N GLY A 255 16.67 3.35 -9.93
CA GLY A 255 15.70 2.41 -9.39
C GLY A 255 14.51 3.09 -8.69
N VAL A 256 14.24 4.35 -9.03
CA VAL A 256 13.13 5.11 -8.47
C VAL A 256 11.81 4.51 -8.94
N SER A 257 10.95 4.18 -7.99
CA SER A 257 9.61 3.65 -8.23
C SER A 257 8.51 4.68 -8.01
N GLU A 258 8.75 5.67 -7.14
CA GLU A 258 7.81 6.73 -6.82
C GLU A 258 8.56 8.01 -6.46
N TRP A 259 8.04 9.17 -6.89
CA TRP A 259 8.58 10.49 -6.55
C TRP A 259 7.50 11.56 -6.64
N GLY A 260 7.78 12.72 -6.08
CA GLY A 260 6.85 13.86 -6.09
C GLY A 260 6.99 14.73 -4.86
N THR A 261 5.87 15.28 -4.39
CA THR A 261 5.83 16.08 -3.16
C THR A 261 4.94 15.42 -2.11
N ASN A 262 5.37 15.47 -0.86
CA ASN A 262 4.59 14.95 0.27
C ASN A 262 3.53 15.95 0.76
N ARG A 263 2.69 15.57 1.74
CA ARG A 263 1.64 16.46 2.27
C ARG A 263 2.16 17.77 2.86
N PHE A 264 3.42 17.83 3.24
CA PHE A 264 4.08 19.02 3.79
C PHE A 264 4.70 19.92 2.71
N GLY A 265 4.62 19.50 1.42
CA GLY A 265 5.20 20.24 0.28
C GLY A 265 6.69 19.99 0.06
N ASN A 266 7.28 18.99 0.73
CA ASN A 266 8.68 18.61 0.51
C ASN A 266 8.78 17.54 -0.57
N ASP A 267 9.79 17.63 -1.42
CA ASP A 267 10.10 16.61 -2.40
C ASP A 267 10.53 15.31 -1.72
N PHE A 268 10.17 14.19 -2.35
CA PHE A 268 10.58 12.87 -1.92
C PHE A 268 10.89 11.99 -3.12
N VAL A 269 11.75 11.01 -2.90
CA VAL A 269 12.11 9.96 -3.85
C VAL A 269 12.09 8.61 -3.13
N THR A 270 11.43 7.63 -3.72
CA THR A 270 11.43 6.24 -3.26
C THR A 270 12.08 5.36 -4.30
N ALA A 271 13.23 4.80 -3.97
CA ALA A 271 13.94 3.85 -4.82
C ALA A 271 13.78 2.42 -4.31
N ILE A 272 13.55 1.47 -5.20
CA ILE A 272 13.66 0.04 -4.92
C ILE A 272 15.12 -0.34 -5.10
N THR A 273 15.84 -0.50 -3.99
CA THR A 273 17.28 -0.80 -3.96
C THR A 273 17.57 -2.30 -4.03
N GLN A 274 16.62 -3.14 -3.60
CA GLN A 274 16.59 -4.59 -3.89
C GLN A 274 15.20 -4.95 -4.38
N PRO A 275 15.06 -5.79 -5.41
CA PRO A 275 13.78 -6.15 -6.00
C PRO A 275 12.77 -6.60 -4.93
N MET A 276 11.55 -6.05 -5.00
CA MET A 276 10.43 -6.45 -4.16
C MET A 276 9.84 -7.74 -4.71
N VAL A 277 9.79 -8.81 -3.92
CA VAL A 277 9.33 -10.13 -4.38
C VAL A 277 8.08 -10.56 -3.61
N ILE A 278 6.99 -10.80 -4.34
CA ILE A 278 5.75 -11.38 -3.82
C ILE A 278 5.66 -12.82 -4.37
N ARG A 279 5.24 -13.78 -3.54
CA ARG A 279 5.09 -15.17 -3.92
C ARG A 279 3.71 -15.73 -3.60
N GLU A 280 3.14 -16.45 -4.55
CA GLU A 280 1.85 -17.11 -4.40
C GLU A 280 1.91 -18.22 -3.33
N ASP A 281 2.96 -19.05 -3.34
CA ASP A 281 3.19 -20.13 -2.38
C ASP A 281 3.45 -19.64 -0.94
N CYS A 282 3.64 -18.34 -0.77
CA CYS A 282 3.71 -17.65 0.52
C CYS A 282 2.44 -16.82 0.82
N ASN A 283 1.28 -17.27 0.33
CA ASN A 283 -0.01 -16.59 0.46
C ASN A 283 0.00 -15.15 -0.09
N TRP A 284 0.63 -14.94 -1.24
CA TRP A 284 0.75 -13.64 -1.91
C TRP A 284 1.40 -12.56 -1.03
N ARG A 285 2.31 -12.96 -0.16
CA ARG A 285 3.03 -12.03 0.71
C ARG A 285 4.31 -11.52 0.05
N LEU A 286 4.70 -10.30 0.42
CA LEU A 286 5.99 -9.74 0.11
C LEU A 286 7.06 -10.47 0.95
N VAL A 287 7.91 -11.26 0.30
CA VAL A 287 8.86 -12.16 0.96
C VAL A 287 10.29 -11.66 0.97
N SER A 288 10.60 -10.64 0.18
CA SER A 288 11.90 -9.97 0.20
C SER A 288 11.85 -8.65 -0.54
N GLY A 289 12.85 -7.83 -0.35
CA GLY A 289 13.04 -6.56 -1.04
C GLY A 289 13.56 -5.48 -0.11
N GLN A 290 14.02 -4.39 -0.72
CA GLN A 290 14.45 -3.22 0.03
C GLN A 290 14.05 -1.96 -0.73
N VAL A 291 13.53 -0.98 0.01
CA VAL A 291 13.26 0.36 -0.49
C VAL A 291 14.01 1.40 0.32
N THR A 292 14.44 2.45 -0.35
CA THR A 292 15.02 3.63 0.28
C THR A 292 14.13 4.83 -0.01
N HIS A 293 13.66 5.48 1.03
CA HIS A 293 12.94 6.74 0.96
C HIS A 293 13.91 7.87 1.26
N SER A 294 14.20 8.68 0.27
CA SER A 294 15.04 9.86 0.40
C SER A 294 14.19 11.12 0.47
N ARG A 295 14.51 11.98 1.43
CA ARG A 295 13.92 13.29 1.65
C ARG A 295 15.03 14.26 1.99
N LEU A 296 14.82 15.56 1.80
CA LEU A 296 15.84 16.62 1.95
C LEU A 296 16.72 16.50 3.22
N LEU A 297 16.20 15.91 4.29
CA LEU A 297 16.87 15.87 5.59
C LEU A 297 16.91 14.48 6.26
N ALA A 298 16.50 13.41 5.58
CA ALA A 298 16.51 12.07 6.17
C ALA A 298 16.42 10.97 5.10
N ASN A 299 17.10 9.86 5.38
CA ASN A 299 16.97 8.62 4.61
C ASN A 299 16.34 7.53 5.49
N VAL A 300 15.40 6.80 4.92
CA VAL A 300 14.78 5.64 5.56
C VAL A 300 14.97 4.44 4.63
N VAL A 301 15.64 3.42 5.15
CA VAL A 301 15.80 2.14 4.44
C VAL A 301 14.88 1.12 5.08
N VAL A 302 14.00 0.50 4.29
CA VAL A 302 13.09 -0.54 4.74
C VAL A 302 13.45 -1.85 4.04
N THR A 303 13.79 -2.88 4.81
CA THR A 303 14.09 -4.22 4.32
C THR A 303 12.99 -5.19 4.74
N PHE A 304 12.46 -5.95 3.82
CA PHE A 304 11.35 -6.89 4.00
C PHE A 304 11.79 -8.34 4.01
N GLY A 305 10.91 -9.26 4.45
CA GLY A 305 11.13 -10.71 4.42
C GLY A 305 12.02 -11.21 5.54
N LEU A 306 11.85 -10.69 6.74
CA LEU A 306 12.69 -10.99 7.90
C LEU A 306 11.89 -11.76 8.99
N ASP A 307 12.61 -12.40 9.89
CA ASP A 307 12.10 -12.89 11.18
C ASP A 307 12.11 -11.78 12.25
N SER A 308 11.67 -12.09 13.45
CA SER A 308 11.65 -11.17 14.59
C SER A 308 13.03 -10.71 15.06
N ALA A 309 14.10 -11.42 14.67
CA ALA A 309 15.48 -11.07 14.95
C ALA A 309 16.11 -10.22 13.83
N GLY A 310 15.41 -10.05 12.69
CA GLY A 310 15.88 -9.30 11.52
C GLY A 310 16.71 -10.11 10.53
N ASN A 311 16.65 -11.44 10.60
CA ASN A 311 17.29 -12.33 9.63
C ASN A 311 16.36 -12.61 8.45
N PRO A 312 16.89 -12.77 7.22
CA PRO A 312 16.10 -13.14 6.06
C PRO A 312 15.43 -14.51 6.22
N VAL A 313 14.19 -14.64 5.80
CA VAL A 313 13.41 -15.88 5.83
C VAL A 313 12.65 -16.08 4.52
N THR A 314 12.47 -17.34 4.09
CA THR A 314 11.88 -17.66 2.76
C THR A 314 10.42 -17.93 2.89
N CYS A 315 9.57 -17.81 3.49
CA CYS A 315 8.16 -18.16 3.75
C CYS A 315 8.00 -18.69 5.17
N PRO A 316 8.11 -17.85 6.18
CA PRO A 316 7.86 -18.27 7.54
C PRO A 316 6.42 -18.72 7.70
N SER A 317 6.22 -19.76 8.47
CA SER A 317 4.91 -20.15 8.98
C SER A 317 4.49 -19.17 10.07
N GLY A 318 4.12 -17.95 9.72
CA GLY A 318 3.76 -16.98 10.75
C GLY A 318 3.91 -15.53 10.29
N THR A 319 4.32 -14.67 11.21
CA THR A 319 4.47 -13.24 11.00
C THR A 319 5.79 -12.92 10.30
N PHE A 320 5.71 -12.14 9.24
CA PHE A 320 6.87 -11.52 8.61
C PHE A 320 7.22 -10.21 9.30
N TYR A 321 8.52 -9.89 9.29
CA TYR A 321 9.03 -8.64 9.86
C TYR A 321 9.76 -7.82 8.82
N MET A 322 9.76 -6.51 9.01
CA MET A 322 10.58 -5.57 8.25
C MET A 322 11.52 -4.84 9.19
N LYS A 323 12.72 -4.55 8.69
CA LYS A 323 13.71 -3.72 9.37
C LYS A 323 13.68 -2.33 8.76
N ILE A 324 13.42 -1.33 9.60
CA ILE A 324 13.44 0.09 9.25
C ILE A 324 14.70 0.69 9.84
N VAL A 325 15.58 1.20 9.00
CA VAL A 325 16.78 1.96 9.40
C VAL A 325 16.56 3.41 9.02
N TRP A 326 16.47 4.26 10.01
CA TRP A 326 16.30 5.69 9.83
C TRP A 326 17.59 6.43 10.16
N THR A 327 18.03 7.32 9.27
CA THR A 327 19.21 8.17 9.48
C THR A 327 18.81 9.62 9.29
N ASN A 328 19.05 10.45 10.32
CA ASN A 328 18.77 11.89 10.26
C ASN A 328 19.97 12.68 9.73
N VAL A 329 19.80 14.00 9.58
CA VAL A 329 20.85 14.93 9.12
C VAL A 329 22.11 14.96 9.98
N ASN A 330 21.99 14.58 11.25
CA ASN A 330 23.13 14.52 12.19
C ASN A 330 23.76 13.13 12.22
N ASN A 331 23.47 12.27 11.23
CA ASN A 331 23.90 10.86 11.14
C ASN A 331 23.49 10.00 12.35
N VAL A 332 22.45 10.40 13.09
CA VAL A 332 21.87 9.55 14.13
C VAL A 332 21.07 8.45 13.47
N VAL A 333 21.46 7.20 13.71
CA VAL A 333 20.82 6.01 13.16
C VAL A 333 19.90 5.40 14.21
N ARG A 334 18.68 5.05 13.80
CA ARG A 334 17.74 4.27 14.60
C ARG A 334 17.25 3.07 13.79
N THR A 335 17.15 1.92 14.43
CA THR A 335 16.70 0.68 13.80
C THR A 335 15.49 0.14 14.55
N TYR A 336 14.48 -0.27 13.79
CA TYR A 336 13.27 -0.90 14.29
C TYR A 336 13.03 -2.18 13.50
N ILE A 337 12.59 -3.24 14.18
CA ILE A 337 12.10 -4.48 13.56
C ILE A 337 10.65 -4.60 13.96
N ILE A 338 9.74 -4.54 12.99
CA ILE A 338 8.31 -4.54 13.22
C ILE A 338 7.60 -5.55 12.31
N PRO A 339 6.50 -6.18 12.77
CA PRO A 339 5.73 -7.11 11.95
C PRO A 339 4.96 -6.37 10.84
N TYR A 340 4.67 -7.09 9.72
CA TYR A 340 3.81 -6.60 8.63
C TYR A 340 2.94 -7.70 8.01
#